data_26cd9a3a3fb4a338cbda65e6a79d71f7
#
_entry.id   26cd9a3a3fb4a338cbda65e6a79d71f7
#
_cell.length_a   1.000
_cell.length_b   1.000
_cell.length_c   1.000
_cell.angle_alpha   90.00
_cell.angle_beta   90.00
_cell.angle_gamma   90.00
#
_symmetry.space_group_name_H-M   'P 1'
#
loop_
_entity.id
_entity.type
_entity.pdbx_description
1 polymer ?
#
loop_
_entity_poly.entity_id
_entity_poly.type
_entity_poly.pdbx_seq_one_letter_code
_entity_poly.pdbx_strand_id
1 'polypeptide(L)'
;MKDEDKDISIDKDADLDDSVIAEEHQGDALKKLKLKLKEAEAKAKEYLDGWQRTQADFVNLRKRDEEAKLDFVKFANSTLVEDLLPVLDSFTLALQHGNKDIEPVYNQFMQVMCQRGLEESNPLGEKFNPKLHESIGSLPAEKKEDDHKILEVIQKGYIMHGKIIRPARVKIGEYKQ
;
A
#
# COMPACT_ATOMS: atom_id res chain seq x y z
N MET A 1 -36.04 45.19 -97.68
CA MET A 1 -36.24 43.79 -98.08
C MET A 1 -35.62 42.93 -97.04
N LYS A 2 -36.53 42.32 -96.28
CA LYS A 2 -36.39 41.21 -95.33
C LYS A 2 -35.27 41.25 -94.31
N ASP A 3 -35.66 41.67 -93.14
CA ASP A 3 -35.10 41.40 -91.84
C ASP A 3 -35.20 39.90 -91.50
N GLU A 4 -34.13 39.28 -91.03
CA GLU A 4 -34.14 37.97 -90.36
C GLU A 4 -33.77 38.18 -88.88
N ASP A 5 -34.86 38.23 -88.08
CA ASP A 5 -34.73 38.09 -86.61
C ASP A 5 -34.20 36.73 -86.25
N LYS A 6 -33.01 36.69 -85.69
CA LYS A 6 -32.45 35.49 -84.96
C LYS A 6 -32.94 35.56 -83.56
N ASP A 7 -33.89 34.74 -83.28
CA ASP A 7 -34.37 34.40 -81.94
C ASP A 7 -33.22 33.75 -81.11
N ILE A 8 -32.73 34.46 -80.08
CA ILE A 8 -31.79 33.94 -79.13
C ILE A 8 -32.61 33.27 -78.04
N SER A 9 -32.72 31.94 -78.14
CA SER A 9 -33.21 31.12 -77.06
C SER A 9 -32.13 31.06 -75.97
N ILE A 10 -32.38 31.71 -74.83
CA ILE A 10 -31.61 31.61 -73.64
C ILE A 10 -31.98 30.28 -73.01
N ASP A 11 -31.04 29.33 -73.05
CA ASP A 11 -31.10 28.08 -72.32
C ASP A 11 -31.05 28.37 -70.80
N LYS A 12 -32.23 28.42 -70.17
CA LYS A 12 -32.38 28.57 -68.69
C LYS A 12 -32.10 27.30 -67.92
N ASP A 13 -31.79 26.19 -68.58
CA ASP A 13 -31.59 24.90 -67.92
C ASP A 13 -30.12 24.64 -67.50
N ALA A 14 -29.13 25.41 -68.02
CA ALA A 14 -27.73 25.23 -67.67
C ALA A 14 -27.33 25.79 -66.28
N ASP A 15 -28.03 26.90 -65.88
CA ASP A 15 -27.71 27.54 -64.57
C ASP A 15 -28.30 26.80 -63.36
N LEU A 16 -29.30 25.93 -63.56
CA LEU A 16 -29.94 25.15 -62.49
C LEU A 16 -29.11 23.89 -62.11
N ASP A 17 -28.36 23.33 -63.05
CA ASP A 17 -27.56 22.11 -62.80
C ASP A 17 -26.29 22.40 -62.01
N ASP A 18 -25.63 23.54 -62.29
CA ASP A 18 -24.45 23.97 -61.54
C ASP A 18 -24.76 24.37 -60.09
N SER A 19 -25.92 24.94 -59.81
CA SER A 19 -26.35 25.31 -58.45
C SER A 19 -26.69 24.08 -57.63
N VAL A 20 -27.33 23.08 -58.21
CA VAL A 20 -27.69 21.80 -57.56
C VAL A 20 -26.41 21.00 -57.23
N ILE A 21 -25.42 20.95 -58.13
CA ILE A 21 -24.16 20.29 -57.96
C ILE A 21 -23.33 20.98 -56.85
N ALA A 22 -23.38 22.32 -56.77
CA ALA A 22 -22.70 23.09 -55.72
C ALA A 22 -23.34 22.85 -54.35
N GLU A 23 -24.67 22.72 -54.26
CA GLU A 23 -25.35 22.41 -52.99
C GLU A 23 -25.10 20.97 -52.51
N GLU A 24 -25.05 19.99 -53.42
CA GLU A 24 -24.71 18.61 -53.08
C GLU A 24 -23.26 18.51 -52.58
N HIS A 25 -22.30 19.19 -53.23
CA HIS A 25 -20.90 19.23 -52.76
C HIS A 25 -20.74 19.91 -51.39
N GLN A 26 -21.50 20.95 -51.08
CA GLN A 26 -21.54 21.59 -49.78
C GLN A 26 -22.17 20.68 -48.73
N GLY A 27 -23.22 19.94 -49.06
CA GLY A 27 -23.86 18.96 -48.19
C GLY A 27 -22.92 17.82 -47.79
N ASP A 28 -22.12 17.30 -48.72
CA ASP A 28 -21.17 16.24 -48.46
C ASP A 28 -19.93 16.74 -47.70
N ALA A 29 -19.47 17.96 -47.93
CA ALA A 29 -18.41 18.58 -47.14
C ALA A 29 -18.85 18.80 -45.68
N LEU A 30 -20.09 19.26 -45.46
CA LEU A 30 -20.68 19.41 -44.12
C LEU A 30 -20.83 18.07 -43.39
N LYS A 31 -21.24 17.01 -44.09
CA LYS A 31 -21.32 15.65 -43.50
C LYS A 31 -19.91 15.14 -43.06
N LYS A 32 -18.91 15.31 -43.94
CA LYS A 32 -17.50 14.92 -43.63
C LYS A 32 -16.96 15.73 -42.44
N LEU A 33 -17.28 17.02 -42.36
CA LEU A 33 -16.83 17.87 -41.25
C LEU A 33 -17.49 17.45 -39.92
N LYS A 34 -18.79 17.16 -39.95
CA LYS A 34 -19.52 16.63 -38.75
C LYS A 34 -18.97 15.30 -38.29
N LEU A 35 -18.60 14.41 -39.23
CA LEU A 35 -17.98 13.12 -38.88
C LEU A 35 -16.63 13.32 -38.20
N LYS A 36 -15.77 14.18 -38.78
CA LYS A 36 -14.45 14.52 -38.19
C LYS A 36 -14.59 15.17 -36.81
N LEU A 37 -15.59 16.06 -36.65
CA LEU A 37 -15.85 16.67 -35.34
C LEU A 37 -16.23 15.60 -34.31
N LYS A 38 -17.14 14.70 -34.63
CA LYS A 38 -17.56 13.61 -33.75
C LYS A 38 -16.41 12.68 -33.37
N GLU A 39 -15.53 12.36 -34.34
CA GLU A 39 -14.33 11.57 -34.07
C GLU A 39 -13.33 12.32 -33.15
N ALA A 40 -13.17 13.63 -33.39
CA ALA A 40 -12.30 14.46 -32.53
C ALA A 40 -12.85 14.58 -31.10
N GLU A 41 -14.17 14.77 -30.95
CA GLU A 41 -14.85 14.80 -29.65
C GLU A 41 -14.72 13.44 -28.90
N ALA A 42 -14.89 12.33 -29.62
CA ALA A 42 -14.74 11.00 -29.06
C ALA A 42 -13.30 10.78 -28.55
N LYS A 43 -12.28 11.15 -29.32
CA LYS A 43 -10.86 11.09 -28.91
C LYS A 43 -10.56 12.01 -27.75
N ALA A 44 -11.10 13.23 -27.78
CA ALA A 44 -10.92 14.18 -26.67
C ALA A 44 -11.49 13.63 -25.35
N LYS A 45 -12.67 12.99 -25.42
CA LYS A 45 -13.28 12.33 -24.27
C LYS A 45 -12.43 11.16 -23.76
N GLU A 46 -11.94 10.30 -24.67
CA GLU A 46 -11.06 9.19 -24.31
C GLU A 46 -9.77 9.68 -23.63
N TYR A 47 -9.15 10.73 -24.17
CA TYR A 47 -7.95 11.33 -23.55
C TYR A 47 -8.27 11.96 -22.19
N LEU A 48 -9.43 12.59 -22.03
CA LEU A 48 -9.85 13.15 -20.75
C LEU A 48 -10.06 12.06 -19.70
N ASP A 49 -10.75 10.98 -20.05
CA ASP A 49 -10.98 9.84 -19.18
C ASP A 49 -9.64 9.16 -18.79
N GLY A 50 -8.73 9.00 -19.74
CA GLY A 50 -7.39 8.51 -19.53
C GLY A 50 -6.57 9.41 -18.61
N TRP A 51 -6.63 10.72 -18.83
CA TRP A 51 -5.95 11.69 -17.98
C TRP A 51 -6.47 11.67 -16.54
N GLN A 52 -7.79 11.64 -16.35
CA GLN A 52 -8.43 11.58 -15.03
C GLN A 52 -8.00 10.30 -14.28
N ARG A 53 -7.96 9.15 -14.96
CA ARG A 53 -7.48 7.89 -14.40
C ARG A 53 -6.02 8.01 -13.96
N THR A 54 -5.16 8.51 -14.85
CA THR A 54 -3.73 8.67 -14.53
C THR A 54 -3.52 9.62 -13.37
N GLN A 55 -4.31 10.69 -13.27
CA GLN A 55 -4.26 11.60 -12.14
C GLN A 55 -4.65 10.93 -10.84
N ALA A 56 -5.72 10.13 -10.83
CA ALA A 56 -6.12 9.36 -9.66
C ALA A 56 -5.04 8.34 -9.24
N ASP A 57 -4.45 7.65 -10.21
CA ASP A 57 -3.36 6.70 -9.97
C ASP A 57 -2.12 7.41 -9.40
N PHE A 58 -1.78 8.60 -9.90
CA PHE A 58 -0.67 9.40 -9.38
C PHE A 58 -0.89 9.84 -7.93
N VAL A 59 -2.09 10.28 -7.57
CA VAL A 59 -2.45 10.63 -6.20
C VAL A 59 -2.32 9.42 -5.27
N ASN A 60 -2.83 8.26 -5.71
CA ASN A 60 -2.73 7.01 -4.95
C ASN A 60 -1.27 6.54 -4.79
N LEU A 61 -0.47 6.66 -5.85
CA LEU A 61 0.96 6.33 -5.80
C LEU A 61 1.67 7.24 -4.79
N ARG A 62 1.46 8.54 -4.87
CA ARG A 62 2.06 9.50 -3.95
C ARG A 62 1.70 9.21 -2.49
N LYS A 63 0.45 8.87 -2.21
CA LYS A 63 0.02 8.48 -0.86
C LYS A 63 0.75 7.24 -0.36
N ARG A 64 0.88 6.21 -1.21
CA ARG A 64 1.64 4.99 -0.88
C ARG A 64 3.12 5.27 -0.64
N ASP A 65 3.72 6.15 -1.45
CA ASP A 65 5.12 6.56 -1.27
C ASP A 65 5.35 7.30 0.04
N GLU A 66 4.41 8.17 0.44
CA GLU A 66 4.48 8.87 1.72
C GLU A 66 4.34 7.89 2.89
N GLU A 67 3.41 6.94 2.83
CA GLU A 67 3.24 5.87 3.83
C GLU A 67 4.51 4.99 3.91
N ALA A 68 5.05 4.57 2.77
CA ALA A 68 6.28 3.77 2.71
C ALA A 68 7.50 4.51 3.29
N LYS A 69 7.61 5.83 3.06
CA LYS A 69 8.67 6.65 3.67
C LYS A 69 8.53 6.73 5.18
N LEU A 70 7.32 6.90 5.69
CA LEU A 70 7.06 6.91 7.13
C LEU A 70 7.41 5.56 7.76
N ASP A 71 7.04 4.46 7.14
CA ASP A 71 7.38 3.12 7.60
C ASP A 71 8.89 2.86 7.51
N PHE A 72 9.55 3.30 6.45
CA PHE A 72 10.99 3.22 6.33
C PHE A 72 11.70 3.94 7.49
N VAL A 73 11.29 5.16 7.83
CA VAL A 73 11.86 5.93 8.95
C VAL A 73 11.62 5.21 10.29
N LYS A 74 10.42 4.66 10.50
CA LYS A 74 10.10 3.91 11.74
C LYS A 74 10.96 2.66 11.91
N PHE A 75 11.21 1.94 10.83
CA PHE A 75 11.89 0.64 10.86
C PHE A 75 13.33 0.66 10.35
N ALA A 76 13.88 1.84 10.02
CA ALA A 76 15.25 1.97 9.54
C ALA A 76 16.30 1.35 10.49
N ASN A 77 16.02 1.40 11.79
CA ASN A 77 16.91 0.86 12.82
C ASN A 77 16.50 -0.54 13.29
N SER A 78 15.49 -1.18 12.70
CA SER A 78 15.00 -2.48 13.20
C SER A 78 16.07 -3.57 13.14
N THR A 79 16.86 -3.60 12.09
CA THR A 79 17.98 -4.57 11.95
C THR A 79 19.04 -4.34 13.03
N LEU A 80 19.41 -3.07 13.28
CA LEU A 80 20.35 -2.75 14.35
C LEU A 80 19.81 -3.16 15.72
N VAL A 81 18.52 -2.93 15.96
CA VAL A 81 17.87 -3.37 17.22
C VAL A 81 17.90 -4.89 17.32
N GLU A 82 17.60 -5.62 16.24
CA GLU A 82 17.66 -7.08 16.19
C GLU A 82 19.06 -7.60 16.52
N ASP A 83 20.10 -6.99 15.97
CA ASP A 83 21.51 -7.34 16.24
C ASP A 83 21.92 -7.05 17.71
N LEU A 84 21.24 -6.12 18.39
CA LEU A 84 21.49 -5.79 19.80
C LEU A 84 20.69 -6.67 20.78
N LEU A 85 19.69 -7.43 20.35
CA LEU A 85 18.91 -8.31 21.23
C LEU A 85 19.76 -9.36 21.97
N PRO A 86 20.80 -9.99 21.38
CA PRO A 86 21.69 -10.89 22.12
C PRO A 86 22.43 -10.22 23.28
N VAL A 87 22.73 -8.92 23.17
CA VAL A 87 23.35 -8.16 24.27
C VAL A 87 22.34 -7.97 25.40
N LEU A 88 21.09 -7.67 25.11
CA LEU A 88 20.00 -7.60 26.09
C LEU A 88 19.78 -8.95 26.79
N ASP A 89 19.85 -10.05 26.05
CA ASP A 89 19.74 -11.39 26.61
C ASP A 89 20.89 -11.67 27.57
N SER A 90 22.11 -11.25 27.24
CA SER A 90 23.30 -11.39 28.10
C SER A 90 23.13 -10.59 29.38
N PHE A 91 22.63 -9.37 29.35
CA PHE A 91 22.29 -8.58 30.52
C PHE A 91 21.22 -9.27 31.39
N THR A 92 20.17 -9.77 30.77
CA THR A 92 19.11 -10.49 31.49
C THR A 92 19.63 -11.72 32.18
N LEU A 93 20.49 -12.50 31.51
CA LEU A 93 21.13 -13.68 32.08
C LEU A 93 22.02 -13.32 33.27
N ALA A 94 22.84 -12.28 33.14
CA ALA A 94 23.71 -11.83 34.20
C ALA A 94 22.93 -11.33 35.44
N LEU A 95 21.80 -10.66 35.26
CA LEU A 95 20.89 -10.26 36.33
C LEU A 95 20.26 -11.47 37.02
N GLN A 96 19.87 -12.51 36.26
CA GLN A 96 19.37 -13.77 36.82
C GLN A 96 20.41 -14.49 37.67
N HIS A 97 21.72 -14.38 37.34
CA HIS A 97 22.84 -14.91 38.14
C HIS A 97 23.22 -14.03 39.33
N GLY A 98 22.44 -12.98 39.60
CA GLY A 98 22.62 -12.15 40.81
C GLY A 98 23.60 -11.00 40.65
N ASN A 99 24.09 -10.69 39.47
CA ASN A 99 24.96 -9.54 39.23
C ASN A 99 24.13 -8.25 39.18
N LYS A 100 23.84 -7.69 40.36
CA LYS A 100 23.02 -6.47 40.48
C LYS A 100 23.74 -5.18 40.03
N ASP A 101 25.05 -5.20 39.90
CA ASP A 101 25.84 -4.01 39.55
C ASP A 101 25.56 -3.55 38.10
N ILE A 102 25.09 -4.45 37.26
CA ILE A 102 24.71 -4.12 35.85
C ILE A 102 23.28 -3.64 35.69
N GLU A 103 22.43 -3.73 36.71
CA GLU A 103 21.02 -3.35 36.65
C GLU A 103 20.82 -1.89 36.22
N PRO A 104 21.58 -0.90 36.73
CA PRO A 104 21.46 0.48 36.24
C PRO A 104 21.79 0.64 34.76
N VAL A 105 22.80 -0.10 34.26
CA VAL A 105 23.22 -0.07 32.87
C VAL A 105 22.12 -0.70 31.97
N TYR A 106 21.59 -1.83 32.39
CA TYR A 106 20.46 -2.48 31.69
C TYR A 106 19.23 -1.55 31.59
N ASN A 107 18.87 -0.93 32.73
CA ASN A 107 17.71 -0.02 32.77
C ASN A 107 17.91 1.20 31.87
N GLN A 108 19.11 1.80 31.88
CA GLN A 108 19.44 2.92 31.00
C GLN A 108 19.38 2.50 29.53
N PHE A 109 19.92 1.33 29.19
CA PHE A 109 19.87 0.80 27.83
C PHE A 109 18.45 0.55 27.38
N MET A 110 17.61 -0.11 28.20
CA MET A 110 16.21 -0.33 27.92
C MET A 110 15.44 0.97 27.76
N GLN A 111 15.72 1.98 28.59
CA GLN A 111 15.08 3.29 28.46
C GLN A 111 15.36 3.93 27.08
N VAL A 112 16.60 3.85 26.60
CA VAL A 112 16.95 4.36 25.26
C VAL A 112 16.21 3.57 24.17
N MET A 113 16.13 2.25 24.28
CA MET A 113 15.43 1.41 23.33
C MET A 113 13.92 1.67 23.31
N CYS A 114 13.32 1.84 24.49
CA CYS A 114 11.89 2.21 24.60
C CYS A 114 11.59 3.56 23.95
N GLN A 115 12.47 4.55 24.09
CA GLN A 115 12.34 5.83 23.40
C GLN A 115 12.39 5.71 21.85
N ARG A 116 12.98 4.64 21.35
CA ARG A 116 13.01 4.28 19.92
C ARG A 116 11.85 3.39 19.49
N GLY A 117 10.91 3.12 20.41
CA GLY A 117 9.70 2.35 20.14
C GLY A 117 9.85 0.84 20.31
N LEU A 118 10.90 0.38 20.99
CA LEU A 118 11.05 -1.02 21.39
C LEU A 118 10.23 -1.29 22.66
N GLU A 119 9.45 -2.34 22.65
CA GLU A 119 8.63 -2.81 23.77
C GLU A 119 9.06 -4.24 24.12
N GLU A 120 9.25 -4.50 25.40
CA GLU A 120 9.55 -5.85 25.91
C GLU A 120 8.25 -6.64 26.07
N SER A 121 8.22 -7.87 25.57
CA SER A 121 7.12 -8.82 25.76
C SER A 121 7.57 -9.94 26.72
N ASN A 122 6.94 -9.97 27.91
CA ASN A 122 7.15 -11.02 28.90
C ASN A 122 5.79 -11.65 29.25
N PRO A 123 5.31 -12.60 28.46
CA PRO A 123 3.94 -13.12 28.53
C PRO A 123 3.74 -14.22 29.58
N LEU A 124 4.46 -14.19 30.69
CA LEU A 124 4.35 -15.19 31.76
C LEU A 124 2.91 -15.23 32.31
N GLY A 125 2.31 -16.42 32.35
CA GLY A 125 0.92 -16.62 32.81
C GLY A 125 -0.17 -16.31 31.77
N GLU A 126 0.18 -15.78 30.62
CA GLU A 126 -0.76 -15.53 29.51
C GLU A 126 -1.06 -16.80 28.73
N LYS A 127 -2.15 -16.77 27.96
CA LYS A 127 -2.43 -17.84 26.99
C LYS A 127 -1.43 -17.80 25.84
N PHE A 128 -0.97 -18.96 25.44
CA PHE A 128 -0.08 -19.08 24.27
C PHE A 128 -0.75 -18.58 23.00
N ASN A 129 -0.07 -17.71 22.29
CA ASN A 129 -0.48 -17.20 20.99
C ASN A 129 0.62 -17.45 19.94
N PRO A 130 0.40 -18.33 18.95
CA PRO A 130 1.41 -18.67 17.95
C PRO A 130 1.90 -17.49 17.11
N LYS A 131 1.14 -16.37 17.07
CA LYS A 131 1.56 -15.17 16.34
C LYS A 131 2.58 -14.33 17.10
N LEU A 132 2.59 -14.41 18.44
CA LEU A 132 3.41 -13.57 19.31
C LEU A 132 4.51 -14.36 20.02
N HIS A 133 4.31 -15.68 20.19
CA HIS A 133 5.13 -16.53 21.01
C HIS A 133 5.63 -17.76 20.24
N GLU A 134 6.84 -18.19 20.53
CA GLU A 134 7.45 -19.42 20.03
C GLU A 134 7.51 -20.45 21.17
N SER A 135 6.77 -21.55 21.06
CA SER A 135 6.85 -22.64 22.05
C SER A 135 8.05 -23.52 21.75
N ILE A 136 8.94 -23.67 22.74
CA ILE A 136 10.12 -24.55 22.67
C ILE A 136 9.96 -25.85 23.48
N GLY A 137 8.82 -26.01 24.15
CA GLY A 137 8.53 -27.21 24.94
C GLY A 137 7.29 -27.05 25.82
N SER A 138 6.94 -28.14 26.51
CA SER A 138 5.83 -28.15 27.47
C SER A 138 6.35 -28.50 28.88
N LEU A 139 5.63 -28.00 29.89
CA LEU A 139 5.82 -28.34 31.31
C LEU A 139 4.52 -28.96 31.84
N PRO A 140 4.59 -29.91 32.78
CA PRO A 140 3.39 -30.45 33.40
C PRO A 140 2.66 -29.34 34.16
N ALA A 141 1.37 -29.12 33.82
CA ALA A 141 0.50 -28.17 34.53
C ALA A 141 -0.16 -28.87 35.69
N GLU A 142 -0.12 -28.29 36.89
CA GLU A 142 -0.77 -28.83 38.08
C GLU A 142 -2.27 -28.64 38.09
N LYS A 143 -2.75 -27.60 37.39
CA LYS A 143 -4.15 -27.23 37.31
C LYS A 143 -4.62 -27.24 35.87
N LYS A 144 -5.85 -27.66 35.63
CA LYS A 144 -6.51 -27.58 34.32
C LYS A 144 -6.56 -26.15 33.75
N GLU A 145 -6.61 -25.15 34.64
CA GLU A 145 -6.63 -23.72 34.25
C GLU A 145 -5.31 -23.24 33.63
N ASP A 146 -4.20 -23.96 33.86
CA ASP A 146 -2.86 -23.61 33.37
C ASP A 146 -2.53 -24.37 32.07
N ASP A 147 -3.48 -25.16 31.58
CA ASP A 147 -3.37 -25.82 30.29
C ASP A 147 -3.30 -24.77 29.16
N HIS A 148 -2.31 -24.92 28.27
CA HIS A 148 -2.00 -23.97 27.22
C HIS A 148 -1.62 -22.55 27.66
N LYS A 149 -1.33 -22.33 28.96
CA LYS A 149 -0.72 -21.07 29.43
C LYS A 149 0.80 -21.16 29.37
N ILE A 150 1.41 -19.99 29.32
CA ILE A 150 2.86 -19.83 29.39
C ILE A 150 3.29 -19.95 30.83
N LEU A 151 3.98 -21.03 31.17
CA LEU A 151 4.47 -21.28 32.51
C LEU A 151 5.90 -20.80 32.72
N GLU A 152 6.68 -20.70 31.67
CA GLU A 152 8.06 -20.24 31.71
C GLU A 152 8.41 -19.44 30.45
N VAL A 153 9.08 -18.31 30.65
CA VAL A 153 9.65 -17.50 29.55
C VAL A 153 11.16 -17.72 29.55
N ILE A 154 11.64 -18.44 28.54
CA ILE A 154 13.07 -18.75 28.39
C ILE A 154 13.82 -17.55 27.81
N GLN A 155 13.17 -16.85 26.88
CA GLN A 155 13.74 -15.69 26.23
C GLN A 155 12.63 -14.68 25.96
N LYS A 156 12.86 -13.44 26.39
CA LYS A 156 11.88 -12.36 26.22
C LYS A 156 11.66 -12.04 24.76
N GLY A 157 10.43 -11.70 24.40
CA GLY A 157 10.08 -11.17 23.09
C GLY A 157 10.30 -9.67 23.01
N TYR A 158 10.38 -9.15 21.80
CA TYR A 158 10.50 -7.72 21.55
C TYR A 158 9.63 -7.30 20.37
N ILE A 159 8.93 -6.19 20.56
CA ILE A 159 8.03 -5.57 19.59
C ILE A 159 8.54 -4.15 19.32
N MET A 160 8.57 -3.71 18.07
CA MET A 160 8.96 -2.35 17.71
C MET A 160 7.87 -1.71 16.87
N HIS A 161 7.29 -0.61 17.33
CA HIS A 161 6.18 0.08 16.68
C HIS A 161 5.03 -0.85 16.26
N GLY A 162 4.69 -1.83 17.11
CA GLY A 162 3.65 -2.82 16.86
C GLY A 162 4.04 -3.99 15.95
N LYS A 163 5.26 -4.02 15.42
CA LYS A 163 5.81 -5.14 14.65
C LYS A 163 6.70 -6.00 15.53
N ILE A 164 6.49 -7.32 15.50
CA ILE A 164 7.31 -8.28 16.24
C ILE A 164 8.70 -8.32 15.58
N ILE A 165 9.72 -7.98 16.37
CA ILE A 165 11.13 -8.14 16.00
C ILE A 165 11.60 -9.55 16.36
N ARG A 166 11.22 -10.02 17.56
CA ARG A 166 11.51 -11.37 18.02
C ARG A 166 10.36 -11.87 18.90
N PRO A 167 9.75 -13.04 18.59
CA PRO A 167 8.76 -13.65 19.47
C PRO A 167 9.38 -14.07 20.80
N ALA A 168 8.57 -14.06 21.87
CA ALA A 168 9.01 -14.61 23.15
C ALA A 168 9.11 -16.15 23.04
N ARG A 169 10.23 -16.72 23.46
CA ARG A 169 10.41 -18.18 23.52
C ARG A 169 9.98 -18.70 24.88
N VAL A 170 8.99 -19.59 24.86
CA VAL A 170 8.23 -19.96 26.06
C VAL A 170 8.05 -21.48 26.18
N LYS A 171 7.80 -21.94 27.43
CA LYS A 171 7.26 -23.27 27.67
C LYS A 171 5.81 -23.14 28.11
N ILE A 172 4.95 -23.96 27.52
CA ILE A 172 3.51 -23.99 27.76
C ILE A 172 3.15 -25.10 28.76
N GLY A 173 2.09 -24.85 29.55
CA GLY A 173 1.53 -25.86 30.42
C GLY A 173 0.79 -26.95 29.61
N GLU A 174 1.02 -28.22 29.96
CA GLU A 174 0.28 -29.37 29.42
C GLU A 174 -0.34 -30.12 30.60
N TYR A 175 -1.67 -30.03 30.69
CA TYR A 175 -2.40 -30.76 31.74
C TYR A 175 -2.66 -32.19 31.26
N LYS A 176 -2.01 -33.17 31.91
CA LYS A 176 -2.29 -34.59 31.70
C LYS A 176 -3.32 -35.06 32.70
N GLN A 177 -4.46 -35.54 32.17
CA GLN A 177 -5.48 -36.22 32.98
C GLN A 177 -4.96 -37.53 33.55
#